data_35a49629af1d95df4b431c2b41587f7b
#
_entry.id   35a49629af1d95df4b431c2b41587f7b
#
_cell.length_a   1.000
_cell.length_b   1.000
_cell.length_c   1.000
_cell.angle_alpha   90.00
_cell.angle_beta   90.00
_cell.angle_gamma   90.00
#
_symmetry.space_group_name_H-M   'P 1'
#
loop_
_entity.id
_entity.type
_entity.pdbx_description
1 polymer ?
#
loop_
_entity_poly.entity_id
_entity_poly.type
_entity_poly.pdbx_seq_one_letter_code
_entity_poly.pdbx_strand_id
1 'polypeptide(L)'
;MADIFDEVSEELKNDQLIKTWKKYSKFIIAFVILLIISLISYQALKNWNEKRIETISKEYFEAIENLEDKNYTKSKELFLKNAENHEGGYKMLSLFGLAESNFKDGKIDEMILNYKTIYDDNSI
;
A
#
# COMPACT_ATOMS: atom_id res chain seq x y z
N MET A 1 34.81 -7.42 57.19
CA MET A 1 35.44 -8.33 56.21
C MET A 1 34.49 -8.70 55.08
N ALA A 2 33.23 -9.02 55.35
CA ALA A 2 32.24 -9.31 54.30
C ALA A 2 31.97 -8.12 53.36
N ASP A 3 31.92 -6.90 53.88
CA ASP A 3 31.65 -5.68 53.12
C ASP A 3 32.71 -5.37 52.05
N ILE A 4 33.98 -5.65 52.32
CA ILE A 4 35.10 -5.40 51.38
C ILE A 4 35.00 -6.39 50.18
N PHE A 5 34.61 -7.63 50.43
CA PHE A 5 34.46 -8.62 49.36
C PHE A 5 33.23 -8.35 48.50
N ASP A 6 32.16 -7.82 49.07
CA ASP A 6 30.97 -7.43 48.35
C ASP A 6 31.24 -6.18 47.49
N GLU A 7 31.94 -5.18 48.03
CA GLU A 7 32.32 -3.98 47.29
C GLU A 7 33.25 -4.29 46.11
N VAL A 8 34.25 -5.14 46.32
CA VAL A 8 35.14 -5.59 45.21
C VAL A 8 34.40 -6.43 44.20
N SER A 9 33.42 -7.24 44.59
CA SER A 9 32.63 -8.02 43.67
C SER A 9 31.69 -7.17 42.83
N GLU A 10 31.14 -6.08 43.37
CA GLU A 10 30.33 -5.12 42.65
C GLU A 10 31.15 -4.29 41.66
N GLU A 11 32.35 -3.85 42.04
CA GLU A 11 33.28 -3.15 41.14
C GLU A 11 33.69 -4.03 39.95
N LEU A 12 34.00 -5.30 40.20
CA LEU A 12 34.34 -6.26 39.15
C LEU A 12 33.16 -6.54 38.19
N LYS A 13 31.95 -6.64 38.71
CA LYS A 13 30.74 -6.79 37.88
C LYS A 13 30.48 -5.55 37.03
N ASN A 14 30.65 -4.35 37.60
CA ASN A 14 30.51 -3.11 36.88
C ASN A 14 31.56 -2.98 35.77
N ASP A 15 32.81 -3.31 36.03
CA ASP A 15 33.88 -3.30 35.04
C ASP A 15 33.63 -4.28 33.89
N GLN A 16 33.11 -5.46 34.18
CA GLN A 16 32.74 -6.46 33.20
C GLN A 16 31.55 -5.97 32.36
N LEU A 17 30.54 -5.35 32.96
CA LEU A 17 29.41 -4.77 32.27
C LEU A 17 29.85 -3.64 31.32
N ILE A 18 30.74 -2.76 31.78
CA ILE A 18 31.27 -1.66 30.97
C ILE A 18 32.08 -2.20 29.78
N LYS A 19 32.93 -3.20 29.99
CA LYS A 19 33.71 -3.84 28.93
C LYS A 19 32.81 -4.53 27.90
N THR A 20 31.80 -5.25 28.35
CA THR A 20 30.82 -5.92 27.51
C THR A 20 29.98 -4.89 26.71
N TRP A 21 29.56 -3.82 27.39
CA TRP A 21 28.84 -2.73 26.74
C TRP A 21 29.69 -2.06 25.65
N LYS A 22 30.96 -1.71 25.95
CA LYS A 22 31.86 -1.13 24.93
C LYS A 22 32.09 -2.04 23.74
N LYS A 23 32.10 -3.35 23.94
CA LYS A 23 32.28 -4.33 22.87
C LYS A 23 31.04 -4.45 21.98
N TYR A 24 29.85 -4.48 22.57
CA TYR A 24 28.60 -4.76 21.85
C TYR A 24 27.75 -3.53 21.54
N SER A 25 28.05 -2.37 22.18
CA SER A 25 27.28 -1.14 22.03
C SER A 25 27.10 -0.72 20.54
N LYS A 26 28.17 -0.85 19.76
CA LYS A 26 28.14 -0.52 18.33
C LYS A 26 27.14 -1.41 17.55
N PHE A 27 27.09 -2.70 17.87
CA PHE A 27 26.15 -3.63 17.25
C PHE A 27 24.71 -3.39 17.73
N ILE A 28 24.53 -3.09 19.01
CA ILE A 28 23.22 -2.77 19.59
C ILE A 28 22.68 -1.48 18.97
N ILE A 29 23.49 -0.44 18.85
CA ILE A 29 23.11 0.83 18.23
C ILE A 29 22.77 0.62 16.74
N ALA A 30 23.59 -0.13 16.01
CA ALA A 30 23.33 -0.45 14.62
C ALA A 30 22.00 -1.22 14.44
N PHE A 31 21.74 -2.18 15.34
CA PHE A 31 20.47 -2.94 15.32
C PHE A 31 19.25 -2.06 15.62
N VAL A 32 19.35 -1.16 16.61
CA VAL A 32 18.27 -0.20 16.91
C VAL A 32 18.01 0.74 15.73
N ILE A 33 19.07 1.26 15.10
CA ILE A 33 18.94 2.10 13.90
C ILE A 33 18.24 1.33 12.77
N LEU A 34 18.61 0.09 12.55
CA LEU A 34 18.00 -0.76 11.53
C LEU A 34 16.51 -1.00 11.80
N LEU A 35 16.11 -1.23 13.06
CA LEU A 35 14.71 -1.33 13.44
C LEU A 35 13.94 -0.04 13.17
N ILE A 36 14.50 1.11 13.50
CA ILE A 36 13.87 2.43 13.26
C ILE A 36 13.67 2.64 11.74
N ILE A 37 14.69 2.37 10.93
CA ILE A 37 14.61 2.49 9.47
C ILE A 37 13.53 1.56 8.93
N SER A 38 13.45 0.33 9.44
CA SER A 38 12.43 -0.65 9.03
C SER A 38 11.01 -0.15 9.33
N LEU A 39 10.78 0.42 10.51
CA LEU A 39 9.49 0.98 10.91
C LEU A 39 9.10 2.19 10.04
N ILE A 40 10.04 3.10 9.77
CA ILE A 40 9.80 4.26 8.91
C ILE A 40 9.47 3.83 7.49
N SER A 41 10.21 2.86 6.95
CA SER A 41 9.97 2.32 5.61
C SER A 41 8.60 1.65 5.50
N TYR A 42 8.23 0.86 6.50
CA TYR A 42 6.90 0.24 6.55
C TYR A 42 5.78 1.28 6.57
N GLN A 43 5.92 2.32 7.40
CA GLN A 43 4.93 3.40 7.48
C GLN A 43 4.83 4.20 6.18
N ALA A 44 5.97 4.46 5.53
CA ALA A 44 5.98 5.17 4.24
C ALA A 44 5.29 4.37 3.13
N LEU A 45 5.55 3.07 3.05
CA LEU A 45 4.89 2.17 2.09
C LEU A 45 3.38 2.08 2.35
N LYS A 46 2.98 1.98 3.63
CA LYS A 46 1.57 1.96 4.01
C LYS A 46 0.85 3.24 3.59
N ASN A 47 1.41 4.40 3.93
CA ASN A 47 0.85 5.70 3.56
C ASN A 47 0.75 5.88 2.03
N TRP A 48 1.75 5.42 1.29
CA TRP A 48 1.70 5.50 -0.16
C TRP A 48 0.59 4.63 -0.74
N ASN A 49 0.43 3.42 -0.21
CA ASN A 49 -0.62 2.49 -0.65
C ASN A 49 -2.03 3.03 -0.32
N GLU A 50 -2.21 3.61 0.87
CA GLU A 50 -3.48 4.24 1.26
C GLU A 50 -3.85 5.42 0.36
N LYS A 51 -2.91 6.32 0.06
CA LYS A 51 -3.11 7.44 -0.87
C LYS A 51 -3.42 6.98 -2.29
N ARG A 52 -2.75 5.91 -2.75
CA ARG A 52 -3.02 5.32 -4.05
C ARG A 52 -4.45 4.79 -4.13
N ILE A 53 -4.89 4.02 -3.14
CA ILE A 53 -6.26 3.48 -3.08
C ILE A 53 -7.29 4.61 -2.99
N GLU A 54 -7.02 5.65 -2.20
CA GLU A 54 -7.90 6.82 -2.10
C GLU A 54 -8.08 7.51 -3.46
N THR A 55 -7.00 7.70 -4.21
CA THR A 55 -7.05 8.32 -5.56
C THR A 55 -7.83 7.45 -6.53
N ILE A 56 -7.57 6.13 -6.54
CA ILE A 56 -8.26 5.17 -7.40
C ILE A 56 -9.77 5.16 -7.11
N SER A 57 -10.14 5.13 -5.84
CA SER A 57 -11.55 5.11 -5.45
C SER A 57 -12.25 6.43 -5.80
N LYS A 58 -11.61 7.57 -5.63
CA LYS A 58 -12.16 8.87 -6.05
C LYS A 58 -12.43 8.92 -7.55
N GLU A 59 -11.48 8.51 -8.38
CA GLU A 59 -11.66 8.45 -9.84
C GLU A 59 -12.78 7.49 -10.24
N TYR A 60 -12.90 6.35 -9.56
CA TYR A 60 -13.97 5.39 -9.77
C TYR A 60 -15.35 5.97 -9.43
N PHE A 61 -15.50 6.61 -8.26
CA PHE A 61 -16.75 7.22 -7.86
C PHE A 61 -17.12 8.43 -8.71
N GLU A 62 -16.16 9.23 -9.17
CA GLU A 62 -16.40 10.28 -10.15
C GLU A 62 -16.94 9.71 -11.47
N ALA A 63 -16.44 8.55 -11.91
CA ALA A 63 -16.95 7.86 -13.08
C ALA A 63 -18.41 7.39 -12.91
N ILE A 64 -18.74 6.88 -11.72
CA ILE A 64 -20.12 6.48 -11.36
C ILE A 64 -21.06 7.69 -11.37
N GLU A 65 -20.66 8.80 -10.75
CA GLU A 65 -21.45 10.04 -10.73
C GLU A 65 -21.75 10.53 -12.16
N ASN A 66 -20.73 10.57 -13.03
CA ASN A 66 -20.93 10.93 -14.44
C ASN A 66 -21.86 9.95 -15.18
N LEU A 67 -21.82 8.65 -14.82
CA LEU A 67 -22.73 7.66 -15.38
C LEU A 67 -24.18 7.91 -14.96
N GLU A 68 -24.42 8.23 -13.70
CA GLU A 68 -25.73 8.58 -13.15
C GLU A 68 -26.28 9.87 -13.78
N ASP A 69 -25.44 10.85 -13.99
CA ASP A 69 -25.75 12.12 -14.66
C ASP A 69 -25.93 11.99 -16.18
N LYS A 70 -25.84 10.78 -16.72
CA LYS A 70 -25.93 10.48 -18.17
C LYS A 70 -24.82 11.12 -19.01
N ASN A 71 -23.73 11.53 -18.36
CA ASN A 71 -22.53 12.01 -19.05
C ASN A 71 -21.64 10.81 -19.45
N TYR A 72 -22.13 10.02 -20.38
CA TYR A 72 -21.49 8.76 -20.75
C TYR A 72 -20.08 8.91 -21.30
N THR A 73 -19.81 9.99 -22.05
CA THR A 73 -18.48 10.26 -22.60
C THR A 73 -17.45 10.41 -21.49
N LYS A 74 -17.74 11.23 -20.47
CA LYS A 74 -16.83 11.44 -19.33
C LYS A 74 -16.73 10.21 -18.45
N SER A 75 -17.83 9.54 -18.20
CA SER A 75 -17.87 8.30 -17.42
C SER A 75 -16.97 7.22 -18.06
N LYS A 76 -17.10 7.00 -19.38
CA LYS A 76 -16.26 6.03 -20.10
C LYS A 76 -14.78 6.38 -20.06
N GLU A 77 -14.44 7.66 -20.23
CA GLU A 77 -13.06 8.12 -20.13
C GLU A 77 -12.45 7.81 -18.75
N LEU A 78 -13.18 8.10 -17.67
CA LEU A 78 -12.72 7.88 -16.29
C LEU A 78 -12.61 6.38 -15.95
N PHE A 79 -13.60 5.56 -16.36
CA PHE A 79 -13.50 4.11 -16.18
C PHE A 79 -12.35 3.50 -16.97
N LEU A 80 -12.14 3.91 -18.21
CA LEU A 80 -11.04 3.42 -19.03
C LEU A 80 -9.69 3.79 -18.41
N LYS A 81 -9.52 5.07 -18.04
CA LYS A 81 -8.32 5.55 -17.36
C LYS A 81 -8.03 4.76 -16.08
N ASN A 82 -9.06 4.49 -15.28
CA ASN A 82 -8.91 3.73 -14.04
C ASN A 82 -8.53 2.26 -14.34
N ALA A 83 -9.14 1.64 -15.34
CA ALA A 83 -8.83 0.27 -15.75
C ALA A 83 -7.41 0.11 -16.32
N GLU A 84 -6.89 1.10 -17.04
CA GLU A 84 -5.56 1.07 -17.65
C GLU A 84 -4.44 1.31 -16.61
N ASN A 85 -4.70 2.17 -15.63
CA ASN A 85 -3.68 2.60 -14.66
C ASN A 85 -3.62 1.73 -13.39
N HIS A 86 -4.56 0.81 -13.21
CA HIS A 86 -4.67 0.01 -12.00
C HIS A 86 -4.88 -1.47 -12.31
N GLU A 87 -4.56 -2.29 -11.31
CA GLU A 87 -4.71 -3.74 -11.38
C GLU A 87 -5.68 -4.24 -10.29
N GLY A 88 -6.07 -5.50 -10.37
CA GLY A 88 -6.92 -6.13 -9.37
C GLY A 88 -8.36 -5.66 -9.39
N GLY A 89 -8.99 -5.59 -8.21
CA GLY A 89 -10.43 -5.36 -8.08
C GLY A 89 -10.94 -4.07 -8.70
N TYR A 90 -10.20 -2.96 -8.60
CA TYR A 90 -10.62 -1.69 -9.22
C TYR A 90 -10.54 -1.70 -10.74
N LYS A 91 -9.57 -2.41 -11.32
CA LYS A 91 -9.52 -2.64 -12.78
C LYS A 91 -10.78 -3.36 -13.24
N MET A 92 -11.12 -4.45 -12.57
CA MET A 92 -12.31 -5.23 -12.89
C MET A 92 -13.60 -4.40 -12.76
N LEU A 93 -13.79 -3.70 -11.64
CA LEU A 93 -14.93 -2.83 -11.41
C LEU A 93 -15.03 -1.73 -12.46
N SER A 94 -13.93 -1.14 -12.88
CA SER A 94 -13.88 -0.10 -13.91
C SER A 94 -14.23 -0.64 -15.29
N LEU A 95 -13.81 -1.85 -15.63
CA LEU A 95 -14.20 -2.51 -16.88
C LEU A 95 -15.70 -2.83 -16.90
N PHE A 96 -16.29 -3.25 -15.78
CA PHE A 96 -17.75 -3.41 -15.66
C PHE A 96 -18.46 -2.07 -15.79
N GLY A 97 -17.97 -1.01 -15.15
CA GLY A 97 -18.51 0.34 -15.27
C GLY A 97 -18.45 0.87 -16.71
N LEU A 98 -17.36 0.59 -17.42
CA LEU A 98 -17.19 0.93 -18.82
C LEU A 98 -18.22 0.20 -19.70
N ALA A 99 -18.43 -1.10 -19.47
CA ALA A 99 -19.43 -1.89 -20.18
C ALA A 99 -20.85 -1.35 -19.92
N GLU A 100 -21.17 -1.01 -18.67
CA GLU A 100 -22.47 -0.42 -18.32
C GLU A 100 -22.67 0.96 -18.97
N SER A 101 -21.64 1.79 -18.99
CA SER A 101 -21.68 3.11 -19.65
C SER A 101 -21.92 2.97 -21.14
N ASN A 102 -21.29 2.00 -21.81
CA ASN A 102 -21.53 1.70 -23.21
C ASN A 102 -22.96 1.18 -23.45
N PHE A 103 -23.46 0.33 -22.57
CA PHE A 103 -24.83 -0.17 -22.64
C PHE A 103 -25.85 0.97 -22.54
N LYS A 104 -25.73 1.86 -21.56
CA LYS A 104 -26.62 3.00 -21.36
C LYS A 104 -26.52 4.03 -22.49
N ASP A 105 -25.34 4.14 -23.12
CA ASP A 105 -25.13 4.98 -24.31
C ASP A 105 -25.60 4.33 -25.62
N GLY A 106 -26.16 3.12 -25.55
CA GLY A 106 -26.69 2.38 -26.73
C GLY A 106 -25.62 1.68 -27.58
N LYS A 107 -24.38 1.63 -27.10
CA LYS A 107 -23.24 1.02 -27.82
C LYS A 107 -23.05 -0.44 -27.41
N ILE A 108 -23.93 -1.28 -27.88
CA ILE A 108 -24.01 -2.70 -27.49
C ILE A 108 -22.78 -3.49 -27.92
N ASP A 109 -22.23 -3.23 -29.10
CA ASP A 109 -21.05 -3.93 -29.62
C ASP A 109 -19.81 -3.62 -28.73
N GLU A 110 -19.66 -2.38 -28.33
CA GLU A 110 -18.58 -1.97 -27.39
C GLU A 110 -18.76 -2.61 -26.00
N MET A 111 -19.99 -2.69 -25.50
CA MET A 111 -20.31 -3.39 -24.25
C MET A 111 -19.89 -4.87 -24.33
N ILE A 112 -20.24 -5.57 -25.41
CA ILE A 112 -19.88 -6.98 -25.61
C ILE A 112 -18.34 -7.13 -25.63
N LEU A 113 -17.62 -6.23 -26.30
CA LEU A 113 -16.18 -6.23 -26.34
C LEU A 113 -15.57 -6.04 -24.94
N ASN A 114 -16.13 -5.14 -24.12
CA ASN A 114 -15.68 -4.94 -22.76
C ASN A 114 -15.86 -6.20 -21.89
N TYR A 115 -17.00 -6.87 -21.97
CA TYR A 115 -17.23 -8.13 -21.26
C TYR A 115 -16.28 -9.24 -21.72
N LYS A 116 -15.99 -9.30 -23.02
CA LYS A 116 -14.99 -10.24 -23.55
C LYS A 116 -13.60 -9.96 -22.99
N THR A 117 -13.21 -8.69 -22.91
CA THR A 117 -11.94 -8.28 -22.30
C THR A 117 -11.86 -8.72 -20.84
N ILE A 118 -12.93 -8.57 -20.06
CA ILE A 118 -12.99 -9.03 -18.66
C ILE A 118 -12.81 -10.55 -18.58
N TYR A 119 -13.46 -11.28 -19.48
CA TYR A 119 -13.40 -12.75 -19.50
C TYR A 119 -12.00 -13.27 -19.87
N ASP A 120 -11.34 -12.61 -20.83
CA ASP A 120 -10.03 -13.02 -21.35
C ASP A 120 -8.86 -12.53 -20.47
N ASP A 121 -9.11 -11.60 -19.54
CA ASP A 121 -8.07 -11.02 -18.68
C ASP A 121 -7.75 -11.95 -17.49
N ASN A 122 -6.68 -12.71 -17.62
CA ASN A 122 -6.18 -13.59 -16.57
C ASN A 122 -5.43 -12.85 -15.42
N SER A 123 -5.36 -11.51 -15.46
CA SER A 123 -4.67 -10.68 -14.47
C SER A 123 -5.59 -10.16 -13.36
N ILE A 124 -6.84 -10.60 -13.36
CA ILE A 124 -7.88 -10.20 -12.41
C ILE A 124 -8.02 -11.25 -11.30
#